data_9a2d18fddf60b93d1270c3c5090c03d9
#
_entry.id   9a2d18fddf60b93d1270c3c5090c03d9
#
_cell.length_a   1.000
_cell.length_b   1.000
_cell.length_c   1.000
_cell.angle_alpha   90.00
_cell.angle_beta   90.00
_cell.angle_gamma   90.00
#
_symmetry.space_group_name_H-M   'P 1'
#
loop_
_entity.id
_entity.type
_entity.pdbx_description
1 polymer ?
#
loop_
_entity_poly.entity_id
_entity_poly.type
_entity_poly.pdbx_seq_one_letter_code
_entity_poly.pdbx_strand_id
1 'polypeptide(L)'
;MSRRYRTFHARLGAASLAGKLATALHPYCEYVPIAHLPTERTEARWGHGRPPHPGLESIVASGAPAYERAVQAIASRRAELACIARDGAGAGEPQWANAWIPALDGACLYTFVRDLEPRRYVEVGSGISTLFVDRARRDGHLGTAITSIDPEPRADVDACCDRVVRAPLESVDLGIFGELERGDVVFVDNSHLVLMGSDVVVFLLEVLPSLVPGVLVGVHDVFLPSDYFPFWGTYYFGEQYMLAALLLGEAASTPRPGGGRWIEPFMASYYVSSHPELSAPLDELWAEPCFSGIDPIGWSFWFLVGDKRPSG
;
A
#
# COMPACT_ATOMS: atom_id res chain seq x y z
N MET A 1 8.63 -4.99 -43.54
CA MET A 1 8.43 -3.94 -42.51
C MET A 1 8.06 -2.64 -43.20
N SER A 2 6.91 -2.06 -42.90
CA SER A 2 6.42 -0.86 -43.56
C SER A 2 7.23 0.38 -43.18
N ARG A 3 7.27 1.39 -44.09
CA ARG A 3 7.97 2.67 -43.88
C ARG A 3 7.45 3.39 -42.61
N ARG A 4 6.16 3.20 -42.27
CA ARG A 4 5.53 3.73 -41.06
C ARG A 4 6.09 3.10 -39.77
N TYR A 5 6.38 1.79 -39.80
CA TYR A 5 6.93 1.08 -38.65
C TYR A 5 8.36 1.54 -38.31
N ARG A 6 9.20 1.75 -39.33
CA ARG A 6 10.56 2.27 -39.13
C ARG A 6 10.59 3.70 -38.59
N THR A 7 9.66 4.56 -39.03
CA THR A 7 9.56 5.94 -38.54
C THR A 7 9.07 5.99 -37.09
N PHE A 8 8.19 5.06 -36.69
CA PHE A 8 7.72 4.90 -35.31
C PHE A 8 8.87 4.50 -34.37
N HIS A 9 9.63 3.48 -34.72
CA HIS A 9 10.80 3.05 -33.93
C HIS A 9 11.92 4.09 -33.86
N ALA A 10 12.14 4.85 -34.91
CA ALA A 10 13.12 5.95 -34.89
C ALA A 10 12.69 7.10 -33.95
N ARG A 11 11.39 7.39 -33.85
CA ARG A 11 10.84 8.37 -32.89
C ARG A 11 10.92 7.87 -31.45
N LEU A 12 10.65 6.58 -31.21
CA LEU A 12 10.83 5.97 -29.88
C LEU A 12 12.30 5.99 -29.44
N GLY A 13 13.23 5.72 -30.35
CA GLY A 13 14.66 5.82 -30.06
C GLY A 13 15.12 7.24 -29.69
N ALA A 14 14.61 8.25 -30.38
CA ALA A 14 14.89 9.66 -30.07
C ALA A 14 14.26 10.09 -28.72
N ALA A 15 13.03 9.64 -28.43
CA ALA A 15 12.38 9.89 -27.15
C ALA A 15 13.12 9.20 -26.00
N SER A 16 13.63 7.98 -26.20
CA SER A 16 14.47 7.27 -25.22
C SER A 16 15.79 7.99 -24.94
N LEU A 17 16.42 8.59 -25.98
CA LEU A 17 17.64 9.38 -25.79
C LEU A 17 17.36 10.67 -25.03
N ALA A 18 16.25 11.35 -25.33
CA ALA A 18 15.80 12.53 -24.59
C ALA A 18 15.49 12.19 -23.13
N GLY A 19 14.85 11.04 -22.88
CA GLY A 19 14.59 10.52 -21.53
C GLY A 19 15.89 10.29 -20.75
N LYS A 20 16.87 9.61 -21.35
CA LYS A 20 18.19 9.38 -20.72
C LYS A 20 18.95 10.66 -20.40
N LEU A 21 18.86 11.67 -21.31
CA LEU A 21 19.44 13.00 -21.07
C LEU A 21 18.72 13.74 -19.92
N ALA A 22 17.40 13.63 -19.87
CA ALA A 22 16.61 14.24 -18.81
C ALA A 22 16.90 13.58 -17.43
N THR A 23 17.01 12.26 -17.35
CA THR A 23 17.43 11.53 -16.15
C THR A 23 18.83 11.91 -15.69
N ALA A 24 19.76 12.14 -16.61
CA ALA A 24 21.11 12.60 -16.28
C ALA A 24 21.12 14.02 -15.69
N LEU A 25 20.14 14.85 -16.03
CA LEU A 25 19.99 16.22 -15.51
C LEU A 25 19.18 16.26 -14.20
N HIS A 26 18.36 15.23 -13.94
CA HIS A 26 17.53 15.10 -12.75
C HIS A 26 17.65 13.67 -12.19
N PRO A 27 18.71 13.37 -11.43
CA PRO A 27 19.03 12.00 -10.96
C PRO A 27 17.94 11.36 -10.08
N TYR A 28 16.98 12.13 -9.59
CA TYR A 28 15.86 11.64 -8.79
C TYR A 28 14.55 11.39 -9.59
N CYS A 29 14.60 11.53 -10.92
CA CYS A 29 13.44 11.36 -11.78
C CYS A 29 13.77 10.43 -12.94
N GLU A 30 13.06 9.31 -13.04
CA GLU A 30 13.07 8.47 -14.23
C GLU A 30 12.07 9.01 -15.25
N TYR A 31 12.52 9.18 -16.50
CA TYR A 31 11.68 9.65 -17.61
C TYR A 31 11.31 8.47 -18.50
N VAL A 32 10.05 8.07 -18.46
CA VAL A 32 9.51 7.05 -19.36
C VAL A 32 8.81 7.73 -20.53
N PRO A 33 9.24 7.51 -21.79
CA PRO A 33 8.55 8.04 -22.94
C PRO A 33 7.22 7.32 -23.15
N ILE A 34 6.09 8.00 -22.98
CA ILE A 34 4.76 7.46 -23.22
C ILE A 34 4.31 7.86 -24.63
N ALA A 35 4.11 6.87 -25.51
CA ALA A 35 3.85 7.10 -26.92
C ALA A 35 2.43 7.61 -27.24
N HIS A 36 1.46 7.35 -26.37
CA HIS A 36 0.05 7.64 -26.59
C HIS A 36 -0.61 8.14 -25.30
N LEU A 37 -0.18 9.30 -24.82
CA LEU A 37 -0.91 9.96 -23.74
C LEU A 37 -2.21 10.57 -24.26
N PRO A 38 -3.29 10.52 -23.48
CA PRO A 38 -4.41 11.42 -23.68
C PRO A 38 -3.88 12.87 -23.69
N THR A 39 -4.27 13.65 -24.67
CA THR A 39 -3.83 15.06 -24.81
C THR A 39 -4.42 15.97 -23.74
N GLU A 40 -5.45 15.52 -23.04
CA GLU A 40 -6.12 16.25 -21.97
C GLU A 40 -5.86 15.55 -20.62
N ARG A 41 -5.69 16.35 -19.56
CA ARG A 41 -5.56 15.85 -18.20
C ARG A 41 -6.76 14.97 -17.88
N THR A 42 -6.53 13.76 -17.43
CA THR A 42 -7.56 12.88 -16.93
C THR A 42 -8.05 13.46 -15.59
N GLU A 43 -9.31 13.89 -15.57
CA GLU A 43 -9.97 14.23 -14.32
C GLU A 43 -10.38 12.95 -13.59
N ALA A 44 -10.42 13.00 -12.25
CA ALA A 44 -10.98 11.91 -11.45
C ALA A 44 -12.42 11.62 -11.90
N ARG A 45 -12.75 10.35 -12.11
CA ARG A 45 -14.11 9.91 -12.47
C ARG A 45 -14.96 9.69 -11.23
N TRP A 46 -14.32 9.30 -10.12
CA TRP A 46 -14.98 8.92 -8.87
C TRP A 46 -14.31 9.61 -7.69
N GLY A 47 -15.08 9.97 -6.68
CA GLY A 47 -14.57 10.72 -5.53
C GLY A 47 -14.20 12.17 -5.88
N HIS A 48 -13.52 12.85 -4.96
CA HIS A 48 -13.03 14.22 -5.14
C HIS A 48 -14.12 15.21 -5.60
N GLY A 49 -15.26 15.16 -4.93
CA GLY A 49 -16.46 15.96 -5.25
C GLY A 49 -17.43 15.30 -6.25
N ARG A 50 -17.12 14.11 -6.74
CA ARG A 50 -18.01 13.25 -7.53
C ARG A 50 -18.43 12.03 -6.71
N PRO A 51 -19.53 11.34 -7.08
CA PRO A 51 -19.88 10.08 -6.44
C PRO A 51 -18.73 9.05 -6.52
N PRO A 52 -18.57 8.20 -5.52
CA PRO A 52 -17.62 7.08 -5.58
C PRO A 52 -18.03 6.06 -6.64
N HIS A 53 -17.13 5.15 -7.01
CA HIS A 53 -17.46 4.06 -7.93
C HIS A 53 -18.48 3.11 -7.28
N PRO A 54 -19.71 2.95 -7.81
CA PRO A 54 -20.81 2.31 -7.08
C PRO A 54 -20.55 0.83 -6.72
N GLY A 55 -19.89 0.07 -7.60
CA GLY A 55 -19.55 -1.32 -7.33
C GLY A 55 -18.46 -1.46 -6.27
N LEU A 56 -17.45 -0.58 -6.28
CA LEU A 56 -16.39 -0.58 -5.28
C LEU A 56 -16.88 -0.03 -3.94
N GLU A 57 -17.76 0.99 -3.96
CA GLU A 57 -18.39 1.50 -2.75
C GLU A 57 -19.06 0.39 -1.96
N SER A 58 -19.89 -0.43 -2.63
CA SER A 58 -20.57 -1.55 -1.98
C SER A 58 -19.58 -2.58 -1.39
N ILE A 59 -18.46 -2.84 -2.08
CA ILE A 59 -17.44 -3.78 -1.61
C ILE A 59 -16.69 -3.22 -0.40
N VAL A 60 -16.23 -1.97 -0.48
CA VAL A 60 -15.47 -1.32 0.59
C VAL A 60 -16.37 -1.11 1.81
N ALA A 61 -17.59 -0.60 1.63
CA ALA A 61 -18.55 -0.43 2.72
C ALA A 61 -18.88 -1.74 3.44
N SER A 62 -18.84 -2.87 2.75
CA SER A 62 -19.08 -4.19 3.39
C SER A 62 -18.02 -4.56 4.44
N GLY A 63 -16.86 -3.90 4.42
CA GLY A 63 -15.80 -4.07 5.42
C GLY A 63 -16.02 -3.27 6.72
N ALA A 64 -17.04 -2.41 6.81
CA ALA A 64 -17.25 -1.53 7.96
C ALA A 64 -17.16 -2.21 9.33
N PRO A 65 -17.73 -3.41 9.56
CA PRO A 65 -17.58 -4.09 10.86
C PRO A 65 -16.13 -4.48 11.21
N ALA A 66 -15.27 -4.70 10.19
CA ALA A 66 -13.84 -4.93 10.41
C ALA A 66 -13.12 -3.61 10.69
N TYR A 67 -13.47 -2.55 9.96
CA TYR A 67 -12.90 -1.21 10.17
C TYR A 67 -13.20 -0.68 11.57
N GLU A 68 -14.42 -0.83 12.05
CA GLU A 68 -14.81 -0.46 13.42
C GLU A 68 -13.92 -1.17 14.46
N ARG A 69 -13.69 -2.47 14.29
CA ARG A 69 -12.78 -3.21 15.19
C ARG A 69 -11.34 -2.70 15.11
N ALA A 70 -10.83 -2.47 13.91
CA ALA A 70 -9.48 -1.94 13.70
C ALA A 70 -9.33 -0.54 14.31
N VAL A 71 -10.30 0.34 14.12
CA VAL A 71 -10.32 1.69 14.70
C VAL A 71 -10.36 1.63 16.21
N GLN A 72 -11.18 0.76 16.82
CA GLN A 72 -11.21 0.57 18.27
C GLN A 72 -9.87 0.01 18.81
N ALA A 73 -9.23 -0.89 18.08
CA ALA A 73 -7.91 -1.38 18.43
C ALA A 73 -6.87 -0.25 18.43
N ILE A 74 -6.87 0.60 17.39
CA ILE A 74 -5.99 1.78 17.31
C ILE A 74 -6.28 2.75 18.46
N ALA A 75 -7.54 3.07 18.73
CA ALA A 75 -7.93 3.95 19.82
C ALA A 75 -7.47 3.42 21.19
N SER A 76 -7.54 2.11 21.41
CA SER A 76 -7.08 1.47 22.66
C SER A 76 -5.57 1.61 22.90
N ARG A 77 -4.78 1.86 21.85
CA ARG A 77 -3.33 2.05 21.90
C ARG A 77 -2.90 3.52 21.94
N ARG A 78 -3.84 4.43 22.20
CA ARG A 78 -3.59 5.89 22.26
C ARG A 78 -2.33 6.25 23.05
N ALA A 79 -2.17 5.69 24.24
CA ALA A 79 -1.03 6.00 25.10
C ALA A 79 0.32 5.58 24.49
N GLU A 80 0.36 4.45 23.80
CA GLU A 80 1.56 3.94 23.12
C GLU A 80 1.88 4.79 21.90
N LEU A 81 0.88 5.07 21.07
CA LEU A 81 1.02 5.90 19.87
C LEU A 81 1.41 7.33 20.21
N ALA A 82 0.89 7.89 21.32
CA ALA A 82 1.26 9.21 21.79
C ALA A 82 2.73 9.32 22.26
N CYS A 83 3.40 8.20 22.51
CA CYS A 83 4.84 8.17 22.83
C CYS A 83 5.75 8.28 21.59
N ILE A 84 5.19 8.15 20.37
CA ILE A 84 5.94 8.36 19.14
C ILE A 84 6.10 9.87 18.92
N ALA A 85 7.32 10.31 18.65
CA ALA A 85 7.62 11.73 18.48
C ALA A 85 6.84 12.35 17.31
N ARG A 86 6.46 13.62 17.45
CA ARG A 86 5.92 14.38 16.33
C ARG A 86 6.97 14.56 15.23
N ASP A 87 8.14 15.05 15.61
CA ASP A 87 9.29 15.31 14.74
C ASP A 87 10.59 15.20 15.55
N GLY A 88 11.74 15.29 14.87
CA GLY A 88 13.05 15.26 15.51
C GLY A 88 13.41 13.92 16.16
N ALA A 89 12.77 12.83 15.74
CA ALA A 89 13.11 11.49 16.22
C ALA A 89 14.56 11.14 15.87
N GLY A 90 15.18 10.32 16.72
CA GLY A 90 16.52 9.78 16.47
C GLY A 90 16.55 8.82 15.28
N ALA A 91 17.74 8.48 14.81
CA ALA A 91 17.91 7.48 13.74
C ALA A 91 17.25 6.15 14.16
N GLY A 92 16.51 5.55 13.25
CA GLY A 92 15.78 4.30 13.50
C GLY A 92 14.47 4.43 14.29
N GLU A 93 14.04 5.66 14.60
CA GLU A 93 12.75 5.91 15.26
C GLU A 93 11.74 6.51 14.28
N PRO A 94 10.46 6.04 14.30
CA PRO A 94 9.41 6.68 13.52
C PRO A 94 9.05 8.03 14.10
N GLN A 95 8.48 8.90 13.25
CA GLN A 95 7.90 10.17 13.65
C GLN A 95 6.63 10.45 12.86
N TRP A 96 5.68 11.19 13.45
CA TRP A 96 4.41 11.49 12.81
C TRP A 96 4.53 12.53 11.69
N ALA A 97 5.37 13.56 11.88
CA ALA A 97 5.64 14.55 10.84
C ALA A 97 6.65 13.99 9.83
N ASN A 98 6.19 13.15 8.93
CA ASN A 98 6.97 12.58 7.84
C ASN A 98 6.23 12.81 6.51
N ALA A 99 6.95 12.66 5.37
CA ALA A 99 6.40 12.97 4.05
C ALA A 99 5.83 11.72 3.33
N TRP A 100 5.88 10.55 3.96
CA TRP A 100 5.67 9.29 3.25
C TRP A 100 4.49 8.46 3.78
N ILE A 101 4.37 8.34 5.08
CA ILE A 101 3.35 7.50 5.73
C ILE A 101 2.37 8.39 6.49
N PRO A 102 1.11 8.51 6.05
CA PRO A 102 0.06 9.22 6.75
C PRO A 102 -0.16 8.71 8.18
N ALA A 103 -0.70 9.57 9.05
CA ALA A 103 -0.84 9.26 10.47
C ALA A 103 -1.66 7.99 10.73
N LEU A 104 -2.79 7.82 10.04
CA LEU A 104 -3.63 6.63 10.22
C LEU A 104 -2.93 5.36 9.74
N ASP A 105 -2.12 5.44 8.67
CA ASP A 105 -1.38 4.27 8.17
C ASP A 105 -0.25 3.87 9.12
N GLY A 106 0.48 4.84 9.68
CA GLY A 106 1.45 4.58 10.73
C GLY A 106 0.81 3.94 11.97
N ALA A 107 -0.38 4.42 12.37
CA ALA A 107 -1.15 3.85 13.48
C ALA A 107 -1.66 2.43 13.15
N CYS A 108 -2.07 2.16 11.91
CA CYS A 108 -2.43 0.82 11.44
C CYS A 108 -1.23 -0.14 11.52
N LEU A 109 -0.09 0.24 10.95
CA LEU A 109 1.14 -0.57 10.95
C LEU A 109 1.54 -0.96 12.37
N TYR A 110 1.61 0.04 13.26
CA TYR A 110 1.93 -0.18 14.67
C TYR A 110 0.91 -1.13 15.33
N THR A 111 -0.37 -0.82 15.22
CA THR A 111 -1.44 -1.54 15.94
C THR A 111 -1.58 -2.97 15.43
N PHE A 112 -1.56 -3.18 14.12
CA PHE A 112 -1.76 -4.51 13.55
C PHE A 112 -0.61 -5.45 13.91
N VAL A 113 0.63 -4.97 13.92
CA VAL A 113 1.77 -5.76 14.38
C VAL A 113 1.65 -6.08 15.87
N ARG A 114 1.21 -5.12 16.70
CA ARG A 114 1.00 -5.32 18.14
C ARG A 114 -0.12 -6.30 18.47
N ASP A 115 -1.19 -6.33 17.67
CA ASP A 115 -2.37 -7.15 17.96
C ASP A 115 -2.29 -8.53 17.33
N LEU A 116 -1.68 -8.65 16.17
CA LEU A 116 -1.54 -9.93 15.47
C LEU A 116 -0.31 -10.71 15.92
N GLU A 117 0.71 -10.02 16.45
CA GLU A 117 1.99 -10.60 16.84
C GLU A 117 2.56 -11.53 15.75
N PRO A 118 2.65 -11.05 14.48
CA PRO A 118 3.02 -11.89 13.36
C PRO A 118 4.40 -12.51 13.59
N ARG A 119 4.57 -13.76 13.17
CA ARG A 119 5.89 -14.37 13.16
C ARG A 119 6.80 -13.73 12.13
N ARG A 120 6.21 -13.34 10.98
CA ARG A 120 6.91 -12.68 9.87
C ARG A 120 6.13 -11.47 9.40
N TYR A 121 6.88 -10.42 9.16
CA TYR A 121 6.43 -9.23 8.46
C TYR A 121 7.33 -9.07 7.23
N VAL A 122 6.74 -9.03 6.05
CA VAL A 122 7.46 -8.82 4.79
C VAL A 122 7.00 -7.51 4.18
N GLU A 123 7.94 -6.64 3.85
CA GLU A 123 7.67 -5.35 3.25
C GLU A 123 8.33 -5.24 1.88
N VAL A 124 7.53 -4.78 0.91
CA VAL A 124 7.99 -4.42 -0.44
C VAL A 124 7.92 -2.90 -0.55
N GLY A 125 9.08 -2.26 -0.71
CA GLY A 125 9.21 -0.81 -0.57
C GLY A 125 9.34 -0.41 0.90
N SER A 126 10.55 -0.20 1.38
CA SER A 126 10.85 -0.01 2.79
C SER A 126 11.21 1.43 3.13
N GLY A 127 10.93 1.83 4.35
CA GLY A 127 11.24 3.18 4.79
C GLY A 127 10.65 3.53 6.15
N ILE A 128 9.91 4.60 6.21
CA ILE A 128 9.26 5.06 7.46
C ILE A 128 8.25 4.04 7.98
N SER A 129 7.55 3.33 7.10
CA SER A 129 6.65 2.21 7.42
C SER A 129 7.36 1.14 8.25
N THR A 130 8.55 0.72 7.82
CA THR A 130 9.38 -0.27 8.54
C THR A 130 9.71 0.18 9.96
N LEU A 131 9.96 1.48 10.17
CA LEU A 131 10.26 2.03 11.50
C LEU A 131 9.04 1.95 12.44
N PHE A 132 7.81 2.16 11.94
CA PHE A 132 6.59 1.96 12.75
C PHE A 132 6.44 0.50 13.17
N VAL A 133 6.73 -0.43 12.27
CA VAL A 133 6.69 -1.88 12.55
C VAL A 133 7.74 -2.29 13.56
N ASP A 134 8.99 -1.83 13.41
CA ASP A 134 10.05 -2.12 14.37
C ASP A 134 9.74 -1.50 15.74
N ARG A 135 9.18 -0.30 15.77
CA ARG A 135 8.74 0.33 17.02
C ARG A 135 7.65 -0.52 17.69
N ALA A 136 6.66 -1.01 16.95
CA ALA A 136 5.64 -1.91 17.46
C ALA A 136 6.23 -3.21 18.01
N ARG A 137 7.19 -3.80 17.28
CA ARG A 137 7.93 -5.00 17.69
C ARG A 137 8.65 -4.79 19.02
N ARG A 138 9.39 -3.70 19.14
CA ARG A 138 10.15 -3.36 20.35
C ARG A 138 9.25 -3.10 21.56
N ASP A 139 8.21 -2.28 21.38
CA ASP A 139 7.26 -1.94 22.45
C ASP A 139 6.47 -3.17 22.92
N GLY A 140 6.22 -4.15 22.03
CA GLY A 140 5.54 -5.40 22.32
C GLY A 140 6.47 -6.51 22.79
N HIS A 141 7.77 -6.34 22.76
CA HIS A 141 8.76 -7.42 22.96
C HIS A 141 8.48 -8.63 22.05
N LEU A 142 8.06 -8.37 20.80
CA LEU A 142 7.62 -9.41 19.87
C LEU A 142 8.82 -10.09 19.19
N GLY A 143 8.65 -11.37 18.87
CA GLY A 143 9.60 -12.16 18.08
C GLY A 143 9.41 -12.04 16.57
N THR A 144 8.71 -11.02 16.09
CA THR A 144 8.42 -10.78 14.67
C THR A 144 9.69 -10.62 13.86
N ALA A 145 9.90 -11.48 12.87
CA ALA A 145 11.01 -11.34 11.92
C ALA A 145 10.60 -10.37 10.79
N ILE A 146 11.35 -9.28 10.64
CA ILE A 146 11.12 -8.24 9.64
C ILE A 146 11.98 -8.50 8.41
N THR A 147 11.36 -8.64 7.24
CA THR A 147 12.04 -8.76 5.94
C THR A 147 11.75 -7.50 5.11
N SER A 148 12.80 -6.81 4.68
CA SER A 148 12.76 -5.65 3.79
C SER A 148 13.17 -6.05 2.37
N ILE A 149 12.31 -5.81 1.39
CA ILE A 149 12.58 -5.99 -0.05
C ILE A 149 12.49 -4.62 -0.69
N ASP A 150 13.63 -3.99 -0.95
CA ASP A 150 13.70 -2.65 -1.53
C ASP A 150 15.10 -2.42 -2.11
N PRO A 151 15.25 -2.01 -3.37
CA PRO A 151 16.56 -1.70 -3.94
C PRO A 151 17.21 -0.47 -3.30
N GLU A 152 16.41 0.52 -2.86
CA GLU A 152 16.89 1.81 -2.37
C GLU A 152 15.90 2.42 -1.35
N PRO A 153 15.90 1.93 -0.10
CA PRO A 153 14.94 2.37 0.92
C PRO A 153 15.08 3.85 1.25
N ARG A 154 13.93 4.50 1.48
CA ARG A 154 13.85 5.94 1.79
C ARG A 154 14.27 6.30 3.21
N ALA A 155 14.59 5.32 4.04
CA ALA A 155 15.12 5.50 5.38
C ALA A 155 16.17 4.43 5.69
N ASP A 156 17.05 4.68 6.66
CA ASP A 156 18.00 3.68 7.15
C ASP A 156 17.25 2.67 8.03
N VAL A 157 16.85 1.55 7.43
CA VAL A 157 16.04 0.52 8.06
C VAL A 157 16.77 -0.82 8.23
N ASP A 158 17.99 -0.96 7.71
CA ASP A 158 18.72 -2.22 7.72
C ASP A 158 18.91 -2.76 9.14
N ALA A 159 19.16 -1.87 10.08
CA ALA A 159 19.35 -2.23 11.49
C ALA A 159 18.05 -2.72 12.17
N CYS A 160 16.89 -2.40 11.58
CA CYS A 160 15.57 -2.82 12.07
C CYS A 160 15.10 -4.14 11.46
N CYS A 161 15.81 -4.66 10.45
CA CYS A 161 15.40 -5.82 9.68
C CYS A 161 16.23 -7.06 10.02
N ASP A 162 15.55 -8.21 10.10
CA ASP A 162 16.22 -9.51 10.26
C ASP A 162 16.70 -10.06 8.90
N ARG A 163 16.02 -9.68 7.81
CA ARG A 163 16.42 -10.01 6.44
C ARG A 163 16.30 -8.77 5.54
N VAL A 164 17.37 -8.48 4.82
CA VAL A 164 17.48 -7.34 3.91
C VAL A 164 17.73 -7.84 2.50
N VAL A 165 16.86 -7.47 1.55
CA VAL A 165 16.97 -7.82 0.13
C VAL A 165 17.03 -6.53 -0.68
N ARG A 166 18.22 -6.15 -1.13
CA ARG A 166 18.46 -4.92 -1.93
C ARG A 166 18.34 -5.22 -3.42
N ALA A 167 17.11 -5.57 -3.81
CA ALA A 167 16.72 -5.80 -5.19
C ALA A 167 15.23 -5.41 -5.39
N PRO A 168 14.83 -5.03 -6.61
CA PRO A 168 13.43 -4.82 -6.93
C PRO A 168 12.68 -6.16 -6.91
N LEU A 169 11.40 -6.13 -6.53
CA LEU A 169 10.59 -7.32 -6.30
C LEU A 169 10.61 -8.30 -7.48
N GLU A 170 10.55 -7.78 -8.70
CA GLU A 170 10.55 -8.59 -9.93
C GLU A 170 11.86 -9.37 -10.17
N SER A 171 12.89 -9.11 -9.37
CA SER A 171 14.18 -9.80 -9.42
C SER A 171 14.43 -10.70 -8.21
N VAL A 172 13.48 -10.76 -7.27
CA VAL A 172 13.62 -11.53 -6.02
C VAL A 172 13.06 -12.95 -6.20
N ASP A 173 13.67 -13.91 -5.49
CA ASP A 173 13.06 -15.23 -5.34
C ASP A 173 11.76 -15.12 -4.53
N LEU A 174 10.63 -15.31 -5.18
CA LEU A 174 9.31 -15.23 -4.58
C LEU A 174 9.03 -16.33 -3.54
N GLY A 175 9.93 -17.30 -3.37
CA GLY A 175 9.89 -18.30 -2.30
C GLY A 175 9.82 -17.68 -0.90
N ILE A 176 10.28 -16.44 -0.72
CA ILE A 176 10.15 -15.65 0.53
C ILE A 176 8.69 -15.57 0.99
N PHE A 177 7.77 -15.35 0.05
CA PHE A 177 6.33 -15.25 0.36
C PHE A 177 5.70 -16.61 0.63
N GLY A 178 6.31 -17.69 0.14
CA GLY A 178 5.92 -19.07 0.44
C GLY A 178 6.21 -19.51 1.88
N GLU A 179 7.04 -18.76 2.61
CA GLU A 179 7.33 -18.98 4.02
C GLU A 179 6.24 -18.43 4.95
N LEU A 180 5.32 -17.60 4.45
CA LEU A 180 4.29 -16.94 5.24
C LEU A 180 3.20 -17.92 5.67
N GLU A 181 2.73 -17.72 6.89
CA GLU A 181 1.67 -18.51 7.52
C GLU A 181 0.48 -17.61 7.88
N ARG A 182 -0.63 -18.23 8.29
CA ARG A 182 -1.78 -17.50 8.85
C ARG A 182 -1.33 -16.60 10.00
N GLY A 183 -1.75 -15.33 9.97
CA GLY A 183 -1.41 -14.32 10.97
C GLY A 183 -0.14 -13.54 10.63
N ASP A 184 0.62 -13.94 9.59
CA ASP A 184 1.72 -13.13 9.10
C ASP A 184 1.22 -11.93 8.28
N VAL A 185 2.08 -10.93 8.09
CA VAL A 185 1.73 -9.66 7.48
C VAL A 185 2.62 -9.37 6.28
N VAL A 186 2.02 -8.89 5.20
CA VAL A 186 2.70 -8.30 4.04
C VAL A 186 2.26 -6.86 3.89
N PHE A 187 3.20 -5.95 3.71
CA PHE A 187 2.92 -4.56 3.36
C PHE A 187 3.62 -4.19 2.07
N VAL A 188 2.92 -3.47 1.19
CA VAL A 188 3.40 -3.10 -0.14
C VAL A 188 3.25 -1.60 -0.32
N ASP A 189 4.39 -0.93 -0.47
CA ASP A 189 4.52 0.49 -0.82
C ASP A 189 5.61 0.61 -1.89
N ASN A 190 5.26 0.15 -3.09
CA ASN A 190 6.18 -0.09 -4.20
C ASN A 190 6.19 1.05 -5.25
N SER A 191 6.41 0.75 -6.53
CA SER A 191 6.41 1.76 -7.58
C SER A 191 5.02 2.30 -7.95
N HIS A 192 3.94 1.61 -7.60
CA HIS A 192 2.53 1.86 -7.99
C HIS A 192 2.27 1.82 -9.50
N LEU A 193 3.27 1.42 -10.32
CA LEU A 193 3.21 1.43 -11.78
C LEU A 193 2.82 0.06 -12.32
N VAL A 194 1.71 0.01 -13.07
CA VAL A 194 1.28 -1.19 -13.80
C VAL A 194 1.94 -1.22 -15.17
N LEU A 195 3.17 -1.73 -15.21
CA LEU A 195 3.97 -1.89 -16.42
C LEU A 195 4.34 -3.37 -16.60
N MET A 196 4.76 -3.73 -17.82
CA MET A 196 5.19 -5.11 -18.11
C MET A 196 6.36 -5.52 -17.20
N GLY A 197 6.13 -6.53 -16.35
CA GLY A 197 7.13 -7.07 -15.43
C GLY A 197 7.46 -6.16 -14.24
N SER A 198 6.61 -5.18 -13.92
CA SER A 198 6.82 -4.34 -12.74
C SER A 198 6.51 -5.08 -11.44
N ASP A 199 7.02 -4.57 -10.34
CA ASP A 199 6.75 -5.01 -8.97
C ASP A 199 5.25 -5.13 -8.67
N VAL A 200 4.43 -4.16 -9.07
CA VAL A 200 2.96 -4.19 -8.94
C VAL A 200 2.37 -5.42 -9.64
N VAL A 201 2.80 -5.69 -10.87
CA VAL A 201 2.30 -6.81 -11.67
C VAL A 201 2.74 -8.13 -11.04
N VAL A 202 3.99 -8.24 -10.62
CA VAL A 202 4.53 -9.43 -9.92
C VAL A 202 3.79 -9.65 -8.62
N PHE A 203 3.60 -8.60 -7.82
CA PHE A 203 2.88 -8.74 -6.55
C PHE A 203 1.44 -9.22 -6.75
N LEU A 204 0.66 -8.53 -7.57
CA LEU A 204 -0.77 -8.82 -7.70
C LEU A 204 -1.08 -10.10 -8.51
N LEU A 205 -0.21 -10.51 -9.44
CA LEU A 205 -0.46 -11.70 -10.29
C LEU A 205 0.29 -12.96 -9.87
N GLU A 206 1.40 -12.84 -9.14
CA GLU A 206 2.21 -13.99 -8.74
C GLU A 206 2.26 -14.17 -7.22
N VAL A 207 2.58 -13.12 -6.46
CA VAL A 207 2.70 -13.20 -4.99
C VAL A 207 1.32 -13.36 -4.36
N LEU A 208 0.41 -12.41 -4.54
CA LEU A 208 -0.91 -12.41 -3.91
C LEU A 208 -1.68 -13.72 -4.13
N PRO A 209 -1.74 -14.29 -5.36
CA PRO A 209 -2.35 -15.59 -5.55
C PRO A 209 -1.62 -16.75 -4.86
N SER A 210 -0.38 -16.65 -4.47
CA SER A 210 0.36 -17.70 -3.78
C SER A 210 0.18 -17.67 -2.26
N LEU A 211 -0.20 -16.54 -1.67
CA LEU A 211 -0.34 -16.38 -0.23
C LEU A 211 -1.39 -17.33 0.37
N VAL A 212 -1.12 -17.82 1.57
CA VAL A 212 -2.05 -18.70 2.29
C VAL A 212 -3.17 -17.90 2.95
N PRO A 213 -4.35 -18.52 3.16
CA PRO A 213 -5.46 -17.87 3.87
C PRO A 213 -5.08 -17.41 5.28
N GLY A 214 -5.48 -16.19 5.62
CA GLY A 214 -5.24 -15.56 6.91
C GLY A 214 -3.96 -14.74 6.99
N VAL A 215 -3.20 -14.59 5.90
CA VAL A 215 -2.18 -13.55 5.78
C VAL A 215 -2.89 -12.21 5.66
N LEU A 216 -2.45 -11.21 6.44
CA LEU A 216 -2.91 -9.82 6.31
C LEU A 216 -2.02 -9.10 5.29
N VAL A 217 -2.66 -8.48 4.30
CA VAL A 217 -1.97 -7.72 3.24
C VAL A 217 -2.40 -6.26 3.33
N GLY A 218 -1.44 -5.34 3.39
CA GLY A 218 -1.65 -3.91 3.24
C GLY A 218 -1.03 -3.42 1.93
N VAL A 219 -1.78 -2.63 1.16
CA VAL A 219 -1.30 -1.95 -0.04
C VAL A 219 -1.44 -0.46 0.18
N HIS A 220 -0.34 0.28 0.05
CA HIS A 220 -0.31 1.73 0.24
C HIS A 220 -0.79 2.48 -1.02
N ASP A 221 -1.10 3.76 -0.86
CA ASP A 221 -1.59 4.63 -1.94
C ASP A 221 -2.86 4.11 -2.66
N VAL A 222 -3.80 3.58 -1.87
CA VAL A 222 -5.10 3.08 -2.35
C VAL A 222 -6.24 3.90 -1.75
N PHE A 223 -7.01 4.56 -2.63
CA PHE A 223 -8.07 5.51 -2.29
C PHE A 223 -9.48 4.97 -2.60
N LEU A 224 -9.60 3.67 -2.84
CA LEU A 224 -10.89 3.06 -3.17
C LEU A 224 -11.96 3.39 -2.11
N PRO A 225 -13.19 3.72 -2.54
CA PRO A 225 -13.78 3.61 -3.89
C PRO A 225 -13.59 4.85 -4.78
N SER A 226 -12.72 5.77 -4.41
CA SER A 226 -12.36 6.98 -5.17
C SER A 226 -11.18 6.73 -6.12
N ASP A 227 -11.01 7.62 -7.08
CA ASP A 227 -9.79 7.70 -7.89
C ASP A 227 -8.60 8.21 -7.08
N TYR A 228 -7.40 8.19 -7.68
CA TYR A 228 -6.27 8.96 -7.21
C TYR A 228 -6.59 10.46 -7.17
N PHE A 229 -5.92 11.19 -6.32
CA PHE A 229 -6.03 12.64 -6.30
C PHE A 229 -5.71 13.24 -7.68
N PRO A 230 -6.50 14.23 -8.17
CA PRO A 230 -6.27 14.82 -9.50
C PRO A 230 -4.85 15.36 -9.72
N PHE A 231 -4.18 15.84 -8.66
CA PHE A 231 -2.80 16.34 -8.75
C PHE A 231 -1.77 15.21 -8.91
N TRP A 232 -2.14 13.94 -8.64
CA TRP A 232 -1.29 12.77 -8.90
C TRP A 232 -1.43 12.23 -10.33
N GLY A 233 -2.25 12.84 -11.15
CA GLY A 233 -2.47 12.41 -12.54
C GLY A 233 -1.22 12.37 -13.42
N THR A 234 -0.10 12.96 -12.96
CA THR A 234 1.21 12.90 -13.65
C THR A 234 2.10 11.76 -13.18
N TYR A 235 1.72 11.03 -12.11
CA TYR A 235 2.48 9.90 -11.59
C TYR A 235 2.17 8.59 -12.32
N TYR A 236 1.04 8.53 -13.04
CA TYR A 236 0.60 7.36 -13.80
C TYR A 236 0.43 6.09 -12.95
N PHE A 237 0.16 6.24 -11.66
CA PHE A 237 -0.12 5.13 -10.77
C PHE A 237 -1.33 4.33 -11.26
N GLY A 238 -1.22 3.01 -11.19
CA GLY A 238 -2.27 2.11 -11.68
C GLY A 238 -2.62 0.98 -10.71
N GLU A 239 -1.88 0.82 -9.62
CA GLU A 239 -1.99 -0.28 -8.68
C GLU A 239 -3.40 -0.44 -8.12
N GLN A 240 -4.01 0.64 -7.62
CA GLN A 240 -5.37 0.58 -7.09
C GLN A 240 -6.41 0.14 -8.13
N TYR A 241 -6.19 0.43 -9.43
CA TYR A 241 -7.14 -0.02 -10.48
C TYR A 241 -7.01 -1.50 -10.73
N MET A 242 -5.81 -2.05 -10.60
CA MET A 242 -5.59 -3.49 -10.70
C MET A 242 -6.22 -4.22 -9.51
N LEU A 243 -6.02 -3.71 -8.30
CA LEU A 243 -6.71 -4.20 -7.10
C LEU A 243 -8.24 -4.06 -7.22
N ALA A 244 -8.74 -2.93 -7.71
CA ALA A 244 -10.16 -2.71 -7.95
C ALA A 244 -10.75 -3.72 -8.95
N ALA A 245 -10.01 -4.06 -10.03
CA ALA A 245 -10.44 -5.07 -10.98
C ALA A 245 -10.55 -6.46 -10.35
N LEU A 246 -9.63 -6.84 -9.45
CA LEU A 246 -9.70 -8.09 -8.68
C LEU A 246 -10.92 -8.10 -7.76
N LEU A 247 -11.17 -7.03 -7.02
CA LEU A 247 -12.34 -6.89 -6.13
C LEU A 247 -13.66 -6.98 -6.89
N LEU A 248 -13.79 -6.28 -8.02
CA LEU A 248 -14.99 -6.31 -8.87
C LEU A 248 -15.17 -7.68 -9.54
N GLY A 249 -14.09 -8.29 -10.01
CA GLY A 249 -14.10 -9.62 -10.60
C GLY A 249 -14.56 -10.69 -9.61
N GLU A 250 -14.09 -10.60 -8.37
CA GLU A 250 -14.55 -11.49 -7.31
C GLU A 250 -16.04 -11.27 -6.98
N ALA A 251 -16.49 -10.02 -6.87
CA ALA A 251 -17.87 -9.70 -6.58
C ALA A 251 -18.86 -10.13 -7.69
N ALA A 252 -18.39 -10.16 -8.95
CA ALA A 252 -19.16 -10.63 -10.10
C ALA A 252 -19.20 -12.15 -10.21
N SER A 253 -18.36 -12.86 -9.47
CA SER A 253 -18.29 -14.32 -9.51
C SER A 253 -19.44 -14.95 -8.71
N THR A 254 -19.79 -16.21 -9.00
CA THR A 254 -20.79 -16.96 -8.23
C THR A 254 -20.38 -17.02 -6.75
N PRO A 255 -21.32 -16.74 -5.81
CA PRO A 255 -21.02 -16.80 -4.38
C PRO A 255 -20.44 -18.17 -3.99
N ARG A 256 -19.38 -18.17 -3.21
CA ARG A 256 -18.75 -19.41 -2.75
C ARG A 256 -19.62 -20.13 -1.73
N PRO A 257 -19.57 -21.47 -1.68
CA PRO A 257 -20.09 -22.20 -0.55
C PRO A 257 -19.40 -21.70 0.74
N GLY A 258 -20.19 -21.17 1.71
CA GLY A 258 -19.66 -20.58 2.94
C GLY A 258 -19.53 -19.06 2.94
N GLY A 259 -19.73 -18.37 1.80
CA GLY A 259 -19.88 -16.90 1.74
C GLY A 259 -18.58 -16.08 1.89
N GLY A 260 -17.39 -16.69 2.01
CA GLY A 260 -16.12 -15.98 2.18
C GLY A 260 -15.61 -15.33 0.89
N ARG A 261 -14.82 -14.26 1.01
CA ARG A 261 -14.10 -13.59 -0.09
C ARG A 261 -12.63 -14.02 -0.10
N TRP A 262 -12.01 -13.97 -1.27
CA TRP A 262 -10.56 -14.12 -1.39
C TRP A 262 -9.82 -12.87 -0.91
N ILE A 263 -10.34 -11.69 -1.24
CA ILE A 263 -9.86 -10.42 -0.75
C ILE A 263 -10.93 -9.89 0.22
N GLU A 264 -10.72 -10.12 1.52
CA GLU A 264 -11.65 -9.72 2.57
C GLU A 264 -11.21 -8.39 3.18
N PRO A 265 -11.91 -7.26 2.93
CA PRO A 265 -11.50 -5.96 3.45
C PRO A 265 -11.37 -5.97 4.97
N PHE A 266 -10.22 -5.53 5.48
CA PHE A 266 -9.87 -5.49 6.90
C PHE A 266 -9.79 -4.06 7.43
N MET A 267 -9.16 -3.14 6.67
CA MET A 267 -9.11 -1.71 6.96
C MET A 267 -8.90 -0.95 5.64
N ALA A 268 -9.77 -0.02 5.31
CA ALA A 268 -9.62 0.90 4.19
C ALA A 268 -9.37 2.30 4.77
N SER A 269 -8.10 2.66 4.97
CA SER A 269 -7.74 3.85 5.75
C SER A 269 -8.29 5.15 5.15
N TYR A 270 -8.27 5.29 3.81
CA TYR A 270 -8.83 6.46 3.15
C TYR A 270 -10.36 6.52 3.31
N TYR A 271 -11.03 5.39 3.17
CA TYR A 271 -12.48 5.30 3.36
C TYR A 271 -12.85 5.67 4.80
N VAL A 272 -12.18 5.09 5.78
CA VAL A 272 -12.41 5.36 7.21
C VAL A 272 -12.16 6.84 7.53
N SER A 273 -11.05 7.43 7.09
CA SER A 273 -10.75 8.84 7.34
C SER A 273 -11.71 9.81 6.64
N SER A 274 -12.39 9.35 5.58
CA SER A 274 -13.41 10.12 4.85
C SER A 274 -14.82 9.99 5.43
N HIS A 275 -15.04 9.12 6.43
CA HIS A 275 -16.31 8.82 7.07
C HIS A 275 -16.25 9.12 8.57
N PRO A 276 -16.70 10.31 9.01
CA PRO A 276 -16.60 10.73 10.42
C PRO A 276 -17.20 9.74 11.41
N GLU A 277 -18.27 9.04 11.03
CA GLU A 277 -18.90 8.00 11.86
C GLU A 277 -18.01 6.80 12.14
N LEU A 278 -17.09 6.47 11.22
CA LEU A 278 -16.11 5.39 11.40
C LEU A 278 -14.86 5.88 12.12
N SER A 279 -14.42 7.11 11.85
CA SER A 279 -13.17 7.65 12.41
C SER A 279 -13.31 8.28 13.80
N ALA A 280 -14.53 8.64 14.23
CA ALA A 280 -14.78 9.31 15.50
C ALA A 280 -14.11 8.67 16.74
N PRO A 281 -13.98 7.36 16.89
CA PRO A 281 -13.26 6.77 18.03
C PRO A 281 -11.78 7.17 18.11
N LEU A 282 -11.20 7.71 17.04
CA LEU A 282 -9.81 8.18 16.99
C LEU A 282 -9.65 9.67 17.37
N ASP A 283 -10.73 10.42 17.58
CA ASP A 283 -10.67 11.86 17.85
C ASP A 283 -9.79 12.19 19.04
N GLU A 284 -9.86 11.38 20.10
CA GLU A 284 -9.02 11.56 21.28
C GLU A 284 -7.53 11.27 21.00
N LEU A 285 -7.22 10.34 20.10
CA LEU A 285 -5.86 10.07 19.68
C LEU A 285 -5.31 11.26 18.89
N TRP A 286 -6.08 11.78 17.94
CA TRP A 286 -5.67 12.92 17.10
C TRP A 286 -5.56 14.23 17.89
N ALA A 287 -6.18 14.31 19.05
CA ALA A 287 -6.04 15.44 19.97
C ALA A 287 -4.71 15.45 20.76
N GLU A 288 -3.93 14.35 20.72
CA GLU A 288 -2.64 14.31 21.41
C GLU A 288 -1.63 15.29 20.79
N PRO A 289 -0.75 15.92 21.60
CA PRO A 289 0.18 16.94 21.12
C PRO A 289 1.11 16.48 19.98
N CYS A 290 1.45 15.19 19.93
CA CYS A 290 2.31 14.63 18.88
C CYS A 290 1.65 14.68 17.50
N PHE A 291 0.32 14.80 17.40
CA PHE A 291 -0.42 14.94 16.14
C PHE A 291 -0.73 16.39 15.77
N SER A 292 -0.26 17.38 16.53
CA SER A 292 -0.55 18.78 16.24
C SER A 292 -0.10 19.18 14.83
N GLY A 293 -1.05 19.59 13.97
CA GLY A 293 -0.80 19.96 12.59
C GLY A 293 -0.51 18.78 11.65
N ILE A 294 -0.81 17.56 12.06
CA ILE A 294 -0.76 16.36 11.23
C ILE A 294 -2.18 16.02 10.79
N ASP A 295 -2.39 15.78 9.49
CA ASP A 295 -3.69 15.36 8.99
C ASP A 295 -3.96 13.90 9.40
N PRO A 296 -5.12 13.59 10.02
CA PRO A 296 -5.45 12.25 10.49
C PRO A 296 -6.03 11.37 9.36
N ILE A 297 -5.34 11.32 8.24
CA ILE A 297 -5.75 10.57 7.05
C ILE A 297 -4.93 9.29 6.90
N GLY A 298 -5.43 8.39 6.06
CA GLY A 298 -4.72 7.19 5.64
C GLY A 298 -4.94 6.91 4.16
N TRP A 299 -4.00 6.19 3.57
CA TRP A 299 -3.96 5.85 2.14
C TRP A 299 -3.73 4.36 1.91
N SER A 300 -3.76 3.53 2.96
CA SER A 300 -3.59 2.09 2.84
C SER A 300 -4.93 1.36 2.74
N PHE A 301 -4.92 0.25 2.01
CA PHE A 301 -6.01 -0.70 1.94
C PHE A 301 -5.53 -2.06 2.43
N TRP A 302 -6.08 -2.48 3.56
CA TRP A 302 -5.75 -3.74 4.21
C TRP A 302 -6.84 -4.76 3.99
N PHE A 303 -6.43 -6.00 3.72
CA PHE A 303 -7.34 -7.11 3.55
C PHE A 303 -6.73 -8.43 4.03
N LEU A 304 -7.57 -9.32 4.50
CA LEU A 304 -7.17 -10.69 4.77
C LEU A 304 -7.28 -11.50 3.48
N VAL A 305 -6.28 -12.32 3.25
CA VAL A 305 -6.36 -13.38 2.23
C VAL A 305 -7.33 -14.43 2.75
N GLY A 306 -8.48 -14.57 2.12
CA GLY A 306 -9.52 -15.51 2.49
C GLY A 306 -9.28 -16.91 1.95
N ASP A 307 -10.14 -17.85 2.37
CA ASP A 307 -10.14 -19.20 1.83
C ASP A 307 -10.42 -19.18 0.34
N LYS A 308 -9.54 -19.80 -0.39
CA LYS A 308 -9.42 -19.64 -1.81
C LYS A 308 -10.13 -20.62 -2.66
N ARG A 309 -10.19 -20.12 -3.79
CA ARG A 309 -10.08 -20.71 -5.13
C ARG A 309 -11.22 -21.64 -5.47
N PRO A 310 -11.85 -21.39 -6.61
CA PRO A 310 -12.47 -22.49 -7.29
C PRO A 310 -11.36 -23.55 -7.42
N SER A 311 -11.57 -24.71 -6.82
CA SER A 311 -10.88 -25.93 -7.22
C SER A 311 -11.02 -26.01 -8.74
N GLY A 312 -9.94 -25.77 -9.46
CA GLY A 312 -9.87 -26.00 -10.89
C GLY A 312 -10.06 -27.47 -11.23
#